data_67c97c3b52ac08c7df0f95df952324c7
#
_entry.id   67c97c3b52ac08c7df0f95df952324c7
#
_cell.length_a   1.000
_cell.length_b   1.000
_cell.length_c   1.000
_cell.angle_alpha   90.00
_cell.angle_beta   90.00
_cell.angle_gamma   90.00
#
_symmetry.space_group_name_H-M   'P 1'
#
loop_
_entity.id
_entity.type
_entity.pdbx_description
1 polymer ?
#
loop_
_entity_poly.entity_id
_entity_poly.type
_entity_poly.pdbx_seq_one_letter_code
_entity_poly.pdbx_strand_id
1 'polypeptide(L)'
;MFVLLSSCSAVKSPSANDNTVENKINLYIKKFAPAAVKNMRFFRIPASITLAQGVLESGYGEGTLAKKANNHFGIKCHKGWKGKSIRHDDDEKDECFRSYKNPLKSYRDHSLFLVDRDRYKDLFELRRKDYKGWARGLKAAGYATDPKYAEKLISLIERFNLTRFDE
;
A
#
# COMPACT_ATOMS: atom_id res chain seq x y z
N MET A 1 38.45 -23.35 37.28
CA MET A 1 38.69 -23.01 35.88
C MET A 1 37.33 -23.02 35.16
N PHE A 2 36.70 -21.85 35.10
CA PHE A 2 35.36 -21.69 34.46
C PHE A 2 35.57 -21.29 33.02
N VAL A 3 35.12 -22.13 32.10
CA VAL A 3 35.11 -21.82 30.65
C VAL A 3 33.80 -21.15 30.33
N LEU A 4 33.85 -19.84 30.04
CA LEU A 4 32.73 -19.09 29.51
C LEU A 4 32.58 -19.41 28.00
N LEU A 5 31.55 -20.15 27.66
CA LEU A 5 31.13 -20.35 26.23
C LEU A 5 30.38 -19.09 25.80
N SER A 6 31.06 -18.23 25.05
CA SER A 6 30.44 -17.09 24.35
C SER A 6 29.65 -17.60 23.16
N SER A 7 28.32 -17.55 23.27
CA SER A 7 27.40 -17.86 22.18
C SER A 7 27.38 -16.68 21.20
N CYS A 8 28.08 -16.82 20.09
CA CYS A 8 28.06 -15.87 19.01
C CYS A 8 26.78 -16.08 18.16
N SER A 9 25.74 -15.29 18.39
CA SER A 9 24.56 -15.30 17.52
C SER A 9 24.94 -14.71 16.16
N ALA A 10 25.01 -15.54 15.15
CA ALA A 10 25.26 -15.11 13.79
C ALA A 10 24.05 -14.30 13.28
N VAL A 11 24.23 -13.02 13.10
CA VAL A 11 23.28 -12.16 12.36
C VAL A 11 23.30 -12.64 10.90
N LYS A 12 22.18 -13.22 10.45
CA LYS A 12 22.01 -13.63 9.04
C LYS A 12 22.10 -12.39 8.15
N SER A 13 23.14 -12.29 7.32
CA SER A 13 23.22 -11.26 6.28
C SER A 13 22.04 -11.42 5.31
N PRO A 14 21.38 -10.32 4.87
CA PRO A 14 20.29 -10.40 3.90
C PRO A 14 20.79 -11.04 2.60
N SER A 15 19.99 -11.95 2.02
CA SER A 15 20.34 -12.60 0.75
C SER A 15 20.38 -11.57 -0.38
N ALA A 16 21.16 -11.82 -1.43
CA ALA A 16 21.27 -10.93 -2.60
C ALA A 16 19.92 -10.67 -3.28
N ASN A 17 18.93 -11.55 -3.06
CA ASN A 17 17.56 -11.41 -3.58
C ASN A 17 16.75 -10.40 -2.75
N ASP A 18 16.96 -10.31 -1.43
CA ASP A 18 16.31 -9.33 -0.56
C ASP A 18 16.77 -7.90 -0.89
N ASN A 19 18.03 -7.70 -1.22
CA ASN A 19 18.54 -6.38 -1.62
C ASN A 19 17.90 -5.87 -2.91
N THR A 20 17.59 -6.74 -3.88
CA THR A 20 16.92 -6.32 -5.13
C THR A 20 15.46 -5.93 -4.90
N VAL A 21 14.71 -6.65 -4.09
CA VAL A 21 13.31 -6.32 -3.73
C VAL A 21 13.25 -5.04 -2.92
N GLU A 22 14.12 -4.91 -1.92
CA GLU A 22 14.19 -3.69 -1.10
C GLU A 22 14.52 -2.44 -1.92
N ASN A 23 15.46 -2.56 -2.86
CA ASN A 23 15.78 -1.48 -3.79
C ASN A 23 14.58 -1.10 -4.67
N LYS A 24 13.83 -2.08 -5.18
CA LYS A 24 12.61 -1.83 -5.97
C LYS A 24 11.54 -1.10 -5.15
N ILE A 25 11.33 -1.50 -3.90
CA ILE A 25 10.39 -0.84 -2.99
C ILE A 25 10.84 0.60 -2.73
N ASN A 26 12.12 0.84 -2.46
CA ASN A 26 12.65 2.19 -2.25
C ASN A 26 12.48 3.09 -3.48
N LEU A 27 12.71 2.56 -4.69
CA LEU A 27 12.46 3.29 -5.94
C LEU A 27 10.96 3.61 -6.13
N TYR A 28 10.09 2.67 -5.81
CA TYR A 28 8.64 2.87 -5.82
C TYR A 28 8.22 3.99 -4.88
N ILE A 29 8.68 3.93 -3.62
CA ILE A 29 8.40 4.95 -2.61
C ILE A 29 8.90 6.32 -3.09
N LYS A 30 10.15 6.43 -3.53
CA LYS A 30 10.72 7.67 -4.05
C LYS A 30 9.89 8.27 -5.19
N LYS A 31 9.41 7.42 -6.10
CA LYS A 31 8.60 7.83 -7.26
C LYS A 31 7.23 8.36 -6.86
N PHE A 32 6.57 7.72 -5.89
CA PHE A 32 5.17 8.00 -5.57
C PHE A 32 4.93 8.79 -4.28
N ALA A 33 5.95 9.02 -3.46
CA ALA A 33 5.83 9.84 -2.25
C ALA A 33 5.25 11.24 -2.52
N PRO A 34 5.65 11.98 -3.58
CA PRO A 34 5.05 13.29 -3.85
C PRO A 34 3.53 13.21 -4.11
N ALA A 35 3.06 12.14 -4.78
CA ALA A 35 1.65 11.94 -5.03
C ALA A 35 0.87 11.59 -3.75
N ALA A 36 1.43 10.72 -2.90
CA ALA A 36 0.83 10.34 -1.63
C ALA A 36 0.73 11.55 -0.68
N VAL A 37 1.79 12.35 -0.56
CA VAL A 37 1.79 13.59 0.24
C VAL A 37 0.78 14.61 -0.29
N LYS A 38 0.73 14.81 -1.61
CA LYS A 38 -0.28 15.68 -2.22
C LYS A 38 -1.70 15.21 -1.89
N ASN A 39 -1.99 13.92 -2.05
CA ASN A 39 -3.31 13.36 -1.74
C ASN A 39 -3.64 13.44 -0.25
N MET A 40 -2.67 13.22 0.64
CA MET A 40 -2.86 13.39 2.07
C MET A 40 -3.37 14.80 2.43
N ARG A 41 -2.80 15.83 1.81
CA ARG A 41 -3.21 17.23 2.04
C ARG A 41 -4.67 17.49 1.63
N PHE A 42 -5.16 16.84 0.57
CA PHE A 42 -6.52 17.01 0.08
C PHE A 42 -7.54 16.09 0.74
N PHE A 43 -7.16 14.84 0.97
CA PHE A 43 -8.07 13.78 1.40
C PHE A 43 -7.86 13.31 2.84
N ARG A 44 -6.83 13.83 3.55
CA ARG A 44 -6.50 13.53 4.95
C ARG A 44 -6.10 12.07 5.23
N ILE A 45 -5.91 11.25 4.23
CA ILE A 45 -5.39 9.89 4.37
C ILE A 45 -3.87 9.97 4.56
N PRO A 46 -3.25 9.34 5.59
CA PRO A 46 -1.81 9.39 5.78
C PRO A 46 -1.04 8.95 4.54
N ALA A 47 0.01 9.69 4.18
CA ALA A 47 0.85 9.37 3.04
C ALA A 47 1.55 8.01 3.24
N SER A 48 1.93 7.69 4.48
CA SER A 48 2.50 6.40 4.88
C SER A 48 1.56 5.24 4.55
N ILE A 49 0.27 5.36 4.86
CA ILE A 49 -0.77 4.37 4.54
C ILE A 49 -0.91 4.22 3.02
N THR A 50 -1.06 5.34 2.31
CA THR A 50 -1.21 5.30 0.84
C THR A 50 -0.01 4.65 0.16
N LEU A 51 1.22 4.95 0.62
CA LEU A 51 2.45 4.35 0.08
C LEU A 51 2.54 2.85 0.39
N ALA A 52 2.27 2.44 1.64
CA ALA A 52 2.29 1.04 2.03
C ALA A 52 1.27 0.21 1.25
N GLN A 53 0.05 0.72 1.07
CA GLN A 53 -0.96 0.09 0.22
C GLN A 53 -0.49 0.02 -1.24
N GLY A 54 0.05 1.10 -1.78
CA GLY A 54 0.57 1.11 -3.15
C GLY A 54 1.69 0.08 -3.37
N VAL A 55 2.62 -0.06 -2.41
CA VAL A 55 3.67 -1.10 -2.46
C VAL A 55 3.05 -2.50 -2.43
N LEU A 56 2.13 -2.74 -1.49
CA LEU A 56 1.54 -4.06 -1.27
C LEU A 56 0.64 -4.50 -2.44
N GLU A 57 -0.31 -3.66 -2.83
CA GLU A 57 -1.33 -3.97 -3.85
C GLU A 57 -0.74 -4.05 -5.27
N SER A 58 0.29 -3.27 -5.57
CA SER A 58 0.90 -3.27 -6.90
C SER A 58 2.11 -4.18 -7.04
N GLY A 59 2.52 -4.88 -5.96
CA GLY A 59 3.81 -5.55 -5.94
C GLY A 59 4.94 -4.57 -6.28
N TYR A 60 5.01 -3.46 -5.53
CA TYR A 60 5.95 -2.34 -5.77
C TYR A 60 5.97 -1.84 -7.23
N GLY A 61 4.82 -1.88 -7.91
CA GLY A 61 4.64 -1.43 -9.28
C GLY A 61 4.97 -2.48 -10.36
N GLU A 62 5.37 -3.69 -9.97
CA GLU A 62 5.72 -4.78 -10.88
C GLU A 62 4.50 -5.63 -11.30
N GLY A 63 3.40 -5.55 -10.56
CA GLY A 63 2.17 -6.30 -10.82
C GLY A 63 1.51 -5.96 -12.16
N THR A 64 0.74 -6.89 -12.69
CA THR A 64 0.08 -6.77 -14.00
C THR A 64 -0.83 -5.55 -14.11
N LEU A 65 -1.66 -5.29 -13.08
CA LEU A 65 -2.58 -4.16 -13.07
C LEU A 65 -1.83 -2.82 -13.05
N ALA A 66 -0.72 -2.73 -12.30
CA ALA A 66 0.10 -1.53 -12.27
C ALA A 66 0.76 -1.25 -13.63
N LYS A 67 1.34 -2.28 -14.27
CA LYS A 67 2.05 -2.16 -15.55
C LYS A 67 1.11 -1.91 -16.73
N LYS A 68 0.01 -2.66 -16.84
CA LYS A 68 -0.87 -2.63 -18.02
C LYS A 68 -1.98 -1.58 -17.92
N ALA A 69 -2.43 -1.25 -16.69
CA ALA A 69 -3.58 -0.39 -16.46
C ALA A 69 -3.26 0.85 -15.60
N ASN A 70 -2.02 1.05 -15.16
CA ASN A 70 -1.65 2.07 -14.17
C ASN A 70 -2.50 1.99 -12.89
N ASN A 71 -3.05 0.81 -12.57
CA ASN A 71 -3.90 0.58 -11.41
C ASN A 71 -3.07 -0.01 -10.28
N HIS A 72 -2.61 0.85 -9.38
CA HIS A 72 -1.69 0.52 -8.30
C HIS A 72 -2.39 0.00 -7.03
N PHE A 73 -3.72 -0.01 -7.01
CA PHE A 73 -4.50 -0.39 -5.82
C PHE A 73 -5.55 -1.46 -6.11
N GLY A 74 -5.51 -2.10 -7.28
CA GLY A 74 -6.45 -3.14 -7.64
C GLY A 74 -7.92 -2.69 -7.63
N ILE A 75 -8.21 -1.43 -8.01
CA ILE A 75 -9.59 -0.92 -7.95
C ILE A 75 -10.40 -1.54 -9.08
N LYS A 76 -11.42 -2.33 -8.69
CA LYS A 76 -12.36 -2.99 -9.60
C LYS A 76 -13.35 -1.98 -10.21
N CYS A 77 -13.93 -2.32 -11.36
CA CYS A 77 -15.02 -1.56 -11.98
C CYS A 77 -16.29 -1.71 -11.13
N HIS A 78 -16.60 -0.72 -10.30
CA HIS A 78 -17.85 -0.70 -9.57
C HIS A 78 -18.99 -0.17 -10.45
N LYS A 79 -20.24 -0.40 -10.04
CA LYS A 79 -21.43 0.10 -10.71
C LYS A 79 -21.29 1.59 -11.01
N GLY A 80 -21.51 1.97 -12.27
CA GLY A 80 -21.39 3.35 -12.73
C GLY A 80 -20.00 3.76 -13.27
N TRP A 81 -18.99 2.87 -13.24
CA TRP A 81 -17.71 3.17 -13.87
C TRP A 81 -17.84 3.32 -15.40
N LYS A 82 -17.45 4.48 -15.92
CA LYS A 82 -17.51 4.81 -17.37
C LYS A 82 -16.13 4.99 -17.98
N GLY A 83 -15.06 4.79 -17.21
CA GLY A 83 -13.69 4.93 -17.67
C GLY A 83 -13.19 3.67 -18.38
N LYS A 84 -11.93 3.73 -18.84
CA LYS A 84 -11.25 2.56 -19.42
C LYS A 84 -11.09 1.45 -18.37
N SER A 85 -11.11 0.20 -18.83
CA SER A 85 -10.94 -0.98 -17.98
C SER A 85 -10.08 -2.03 -18.67
N ILE A 86 -9.58 -2.98 -17.88
CA ILE A 86 -8.99 -4.23 -18.35
C ILE A 86 -9.62 -5.40 -17.61
N ARG A 87 -9.52 -6.58 -18.20
CA ARG A 87 -9.89 -7.84 -17.55
C ARG A 87 -8.67 -8.50 -16.95
N HIS A 88 -8.81 -9.05 -15.75
CA HIS A 88 -7.74 -9.72 -15.02
C HIS A 88 -8.34 -10.72 -14.04
N ASP A 89 -7.67 -11.85 -13.88
CA ASP A 89 -8.04 -12.85 -12.87
C ASP A 89 -7.50 -12.42 -11.50
N ASP A 90 -8.37 -12.39 -10.49
CA ASP A 90 -8.03 -12.08 -9.10
C ASP A 90 -8.80 -13.05 -8.18
N ASP A 91 -9.77 -12.58 -7.40
CA ASP A 91 -10.63 -13.46 -6.59
C ASP A 91 -11.50 -14.36 -7.48
N GLU A 92 -11.90 -13.87 -8.64
CA GLU A 92 -12.66 -14.55 -9.68
C GLU A 92 -11.94 -14.42 -11.03
N LYS A 93 -12.38 -15.26 -12.00
CA LYS A 93 -11.90 -15.14 -13.38
C LYS A 93 -12.49 -13.92 -14.07
N ASP A 94 -11.69 -13.29 -14.91
CA ASP A 94 -12.12 -12.24 -15.83
C ASP A 94 -12.81 -11.04 -15.16
N GLU A 95 -12.33 -10.66 -13.98
CA GLU A 95 -12.85 -9.50 -13.27
C GLU A 95 -12.47 -8.19 -13.97
N CYS A 96 -13.36 -7.19 -13.84
CA CYS A 96 -13.15 -5.87 -14.41
C CYS A 96 -12.36 -4.96 -13.45
N PHE A 97 -11.21 -4.46 -13.90
CA PHE A 97 -10.41 -3.47 -13.18
C PHE A 97 -10.33 -2.15 -13.93
N ARG A 98 -10.34 -1.04 -13.18
CA ARG A 98 -10.18 0.30 -13.73
C ARG A 98 -8.81 0.46 -14.39
N SER A 99 -8.76 1.14 -15.53
CA SER A 99 -7.53 1.50 -16.22
C SER A 99 -7.36 3.01 -16.27
N TYR A 100 -6.17 3.49 -15.95
CA TYR A 100 -5.90 4.92 -15.83
C TYR A 100 -4.90 5.39 -16.88
N LYS A 101 -4.99 6.67 -17.26
CA LYS A 101 -4.04 7.31 -18.19
C LYS A 101 -2.61 7.32 -17.64
N ASN A 102 -2.46 7.43 -16.32
CA ASN A 102 -1.19 7.41 -15.63
C ASN A 102 -1.38 6.98 -14.15
N PRO A 103 -0.31 6.59 -13.46
CA PRO A 103 -0.39 6.14 -12.07
C PRO A 103 -0.97 7.16 -11.08
N LEU A 104 -0.76 8.47 -11.32
CA LEU A 104 -1.25 9.50 -10.40
C LEU A 104 -2.78 9.56 -10.35
N LYS A 105 -3.46 9.17 -11.44
CA LYS A 105 -4.93 9.03 -11.46
C LYS A 105 -5.38 7.87 -10.60
N SER A 106 -4.65 6.76 -10.59
CA SER A 106 -4.91 5.64 -9.68
C SER A 106 -4.76 6.05 -8.21
N TYR A 107 -3.70 6.78 -7.87
CA TYR A 107 -3.49 7.32 -6.52
C TYR A 107 -4.63 8.23 -6.06
N ARG A 108 -5.10 9.12 -6.93
CA ARG A 108 -6.23 9.98 -6.61
C ARG A 108 -7.53 9.19 -6.46
N ASP A 109 -7.77 8.26 -7.36
CA ASP A 109 -8.99 7.43 -7.35
C ASP A 109 -9.06 6.53 -6.12
N HIS A 110 -7.91 6.01 -5.66
CA HIS A 110 -7.80 5.32 -4.38
C HIS A 110 -8.22 6.21 -3.20
N SER A 111 -7.77 7.46 -3.19
CA SER A 111 -8.19 8.40 -2.13
C SER A 111 -9.70 8.64 -2.15
N LEU A 112 -10.29 8.86 -3.33
CA LEU A 112 -11.74 8.98 -3.50
C LEU A 112 -12.47 7.70 -3.10
N PHE A 113 -11.91 6.53 -3.44
CA PHE A 113 -12.46 5.24 -3.04
C PHE A 113 -12.63 5.11 -1.53
N LEU A 114 -11.71 5.64 -0.74
CA LEU A 114 -11.80 5.62 0.72
C LEU A 114 -12.75 6.71 1.25
N VAL A 115 -12.70 7.92 0.69
CA VAL A 115 -13.52 9.05 1.13
C VAL A 115 -15.02 8.82 0.84
N ASP A 116 -15.34 8.27 -0.33
CA ASP A 116 -16.72 8.17 -0.83
C ASP A 116 -17.47 6.94 -0.27
N ARG A 117 -16.87 6.14 0.62
CA ARG A 117 -17.53 4.93 1.16
C ARG A 117 -17.69 5.00 2.66
N ASP A 118 -18.95 4.94 3.11
CA ASP A 118 -19.33 5.02 4.53
C ASP A 118 -18.58 4.05 5.44
N ARG A 119 -18.23 2.88 4.95
CA ARG A 119 -17.49 1.88 5.74
C ARG A 119 -16.11 2.34 6.19
N TYR A 120 -15.53 3.38 5.58
CA TYR A 120 -14.23 3.95 5.94
C TYR A 120 -14.34 5.27 6.72
N LYS A 121 -15.55 5.81 6.94
CA LYS A 121 -15.74 7.14 7.54
C LYS A 121 -15.05 7.29 8.89
N ASP A 122 -15.09 6.26 9.74
CA ASP A 122 -14.53 6.31 11.09
C ASP A 122 -12.98 6.42 11.09
N LEU A 123 -12.33 6.08 9.97
CA LEU A 123 -10.88 6.26 9.80
C LEU A 123 -10.49 7.74 9.81
N PHE A 124 -11.37 8.62 9.35
CA PHE A 124 -11.14 10.05 9.24
C PHE A 124 -11.22 10.79 10.58
N GLU A 125 -11.71 10.11 11.65
CA GLU A 125 -11.65 10.58 13.04
C GLU A 125 -10.27 10.31 13.68
N LEU A 126 -9.47 9.40 13.10
CA LEU A 126 -8.13 9.11 13.59
C LEU A 126 -7.17 10.27 13.30
N ARG A 127 -6.18 10.41 14.19
CA ARG A 127 -5.08 11.35 13.91
C ARG A 127 -4.30 10.90 12.67
N ARG A 128 -3.88 11.85 11.86
CA ARG A 128 -3.08 11.57 10.64
C ARG A 128 -1.83 10.74 10.91
N LYS A 129 -1.18 10.94 12.06
CA LYS A 129 0.03 10.19 12.47
C LYS A 129 -0.28 8.83 13.09
N ASP A 130 -1.54 8.46 13.29
CA ASP A 130 -1.94 7.14 13.82
C ASP A 130 -2.05 6.10 12.70
N TYR A 131 -0.93 5.85 12.03
CA TYR A 131 -0.89 4.84 10.96
C TYR A 131 -1.29 3.44 11.43
N LYS A 132 -1.06 3.10 12.72
CA LYS A 132 -1.48 1.80 13.27
C LYS A 132 -2.99 1.68 13.39
N GLY A 133 -3.64 2.74 13.85
CA GLY A 133 -5.10 2.85 13.88
C GLY A 133 -5.68 2.78 12.46
N TRP A 134 -5.10 3.51 11.51
CA TRP A 134 -5.49 3.47 10.10
C TRP A 134 -5.36 2.07 9.50
N ALA A 135 -4.22 1.37 9.68
CA ALA A 135 -4.00 0.03 9.16
C ALA A 135 -5.03 -0.98 9.70
N ARG A 136 -5.27 -0.97 11.01
CA ARG A 136 -6.25 -1.83 11.67
C ARG A 136 -7.69 -1.50 11.22
N GLY A 137 -8.01 -0.22 11.14
CA GLY A 137 -9.31 0.24 10.70
C GLY A 137 -9.61 -0.11 9.25
N LEU A 138 -8.64 -0.01 8.33
CA LEU A 138 -8.78 -0.48 6.95
C LEU A 138 -9.11 -1.98 6.90
N LYS A 139 -8.41 -2.80 7.69
CA LYS A 139 -8.70 -4.24 7.79
C LYS A 139 -10.10 -4.49 8.36
N ALA A 140 -10.46 -3.82 9.45
CA ALA A 140 -11.77 -3.96 10.09
C ALA A 140 -12.92 -3.53 9.15
N ALA A 141 -12.72 -2.49 8.34
CA ALA A 141 -13.66 -2.01 7.33
C ALA A 141 -13.71 -2.90 6.06
N GLY A 142 -12.94 -4.00 6.01
CA GLY A 142 -12.97 -4.95 4.91
C GLY A 142 -12.29 -4.45 3.63
N TYR A 143 -11.20 -3.68 3.76
CA TYR A 143 -10.42 -3.28 2.59
C TYR A 143 -9.78 -4.50 1.90
N ALA A 144 -9.30 -5.45 2.68
CA ALA A 144 -8.73 -6.70 2.19
C ALA A 144 -9.22 -7.90 3.02
N THR A 145 -9.29 -9.06 2.39
CA THR A 145 -9.67 -10.33 3.03
C THR A 145 -8.55 -10.93 3.89
N ASP A 146 -7.29 -10.66 3.55
CA ASP A 146 -6.11 -11.17 4.26
C ASP A 146 -6.14 -10.83 5.76
N PRO A 147 -6.15 -11.83 6.67
CA PRO A 147 -6.18 -11.59 8.10
C PRO A 147 -4.97 -10.80 8.62
N LYS A 148 -3.83 -10.87 7.93
CA LYS A 148 -2.58 -10.17 8.29
C LYS A 148 -2.39 -8.83 7.55
N TYR A 149 -3.45 -8.29 6.95
CA TYR A 149 -3.35 -7.06 6.16
C TYR A 149 -2.80 -5.88 6.95
N ALA A 150 -3.33 -5.65 8.16
CA ALA A 150 -2.88 -4.56 9.01
C ALA A 150 -1.41 -4.68 9.40
N GLU A 151 -0.96 -5.89 9.78
CA GLU A 151 0.44 -6.16 10.14
C GLU A 151 1.37 -5.94 8.94
N LYS A 152 0.97 -6.35 7.75
CA LYS A 152 1.74 -6.12 6.52
C LYS A 152 1.93 -4.62 6.24
N LEU A 153 0.86 -3.82 6.36
CA LEU A 153 0.96 -2.37 6.21
C LEU A 153 1.88 -1.75 7.28
N ILE A 154 1.68 -2.10 8.55
CA ILE A 154 2.50 -1.60 9.66
C ILE A 154 3.98 -1.95 9.44
N SER A 155 4.27 -3.20 9.10
CA SER A 155 5.64 -3.66 8.82
C SER A 155 6.30 -2.87 7.68
N LEU A 156 5.59 -2.61 6.58
CA LEU A 156 6.10 -1.79 5.48
C LEU A 156 6.37 -0.33 5.94
N ILE A 157 5.44 0.25 6.69
CA ILE A 157 5.57 1.62 7.18
C ILE A 157 6.80 1.75 8.10
N GLU A 158 6.97 0.82 9.02
CA GLU A 158 8.09 0.82 9.97
C GLU A 158 9.42 0.51 9.28
N ARG A 159 9.48 -0.55 8.44
CA ARG A 159 10.70 -0.96 7.73
C ARG A 159 11.25 0.13 6.82
N PHE A 160 10.38 0.85 6.12
CA PHE A 160 10.77 1.89 5.16
C PHE A 160 10.64 3.31 5.71
N ASN A 161 10.37 3.47 7.04
CA ASN A 161 10.21 4.76 7.70
C ASN A 161 9.27 5.71 6.94
N LEU A 162 8.08 5.18 6.57
CA LEU A 162 7.13 5.95 5.74
C LEU A 162 6.44 7.07 6.49
N THR A 163 6.43 7.05 7.84
CA THR A 163 5.84 8.11 8.67
C THR A 163 6.48 9.48 8.45
N ARG A 164 7.71 9.53 7.93
CA ARG A 164 8.37 10.79 7.55
C ARG A 164 7.61 11.60 6.48
N PHE A 165 6.67 10.98 5.78
CA PHE A 165 5.83 11.63 4.78
C PHE A 165 4.48 12.13 5.33
N ASP A 166 4.17 11.89 6.60
CA ASP A 166 2.90 12.29 7.25
C ASP A 166 2.97 13.67 7.92
N GLU A 167 4.00 14.45 7.64
CA GLU A 167 4.23 15.79 8.19
C GLU A 167 3.46 16.90 7.45
#